data_641ccc6d3709a2297185048e7b4f42c2
#
_entry.id   641ccc6d3709a2297185048e7b4f42c2
#
_cell.length_a   1.000
_cell.length_b   1.000
_cell.length_c   1.000
_cell.angle_alpha   90.00
_cell.angle_beta   90.00
_cell.angle_gamma   90.00
#
_symmetry.space_group_name_H-M   'P 1'
#
loop_
_entity.id
_entity.type
_entity.pdbx_description
1 polymer ?
#
loop_
_entity_poly.entity_id
_entity_poly.type
_entity_poly.pdbx_seq_one_letter_code
_entity_poly.pdbx_strand_id
1 'polypeptide(L)'
;MNSYLKLFFVILIFIIFFLYLGKKVSGVFENPLIEIYEPRETEIQNGEILAKGGVERVSSLEINGRPVLFSKQGDFEANLIFASGLNMIELKARDKHGKIYTKKIMIAVKN
;
A
#
# COMPACT_ATOMS: atom_id res chain seq x y z
N MET A 1 -53.86 3.89 -5.72
CA MET A 1 -52.59 3.23 -5.99
C MET A 1 -52.51 1.93 -5.20
N ASN A 2 -52.16 0.84 -5.84
CA ASN A 2 -52.09 -0.47 -5.21
C ASN A 2 -50.93 -0.54 -4.22
N SER A 3 -51.15 -1.12 -3.03
CA SER A 3 -50.10 -1.22 -1.98
C SER A 3 -48.90 -2.00 -2.44
N TYR A 4 -49.06 -2.96 -3.34
CA TYR A 4 -47.98 -3.72 -3.94
C TYR A 4 -47.07 -2.84 -4.79
N LEU A 5 -47.63 -1.87 -5.49
CA LEU A 5 -46.87 -0.95 -6.33
C LEU A 5 -46.01 -0.01 -5.46
N LYS A 6 -46.54 0.47 -4.35
CA LYS A 6 -45.80 1.29 -3.38
C LYS A 6 -44.65 0.52 -2.78
N LEU A 7 -44.87 -0.73 -2.39
CA LEU A 7 -43.84 -1.59 -1.84
C LEU A 7 -42.71 -1.84 -2.86
N PHE A 8 -43.07 -2.06 -4.12
CA PHE A 8 -42.09 -2.24 -5.19
C PHE A 8 -41.21 -1.02 -5.36
N PHE A 9 -41.75 0.19 -5.36
CA PHE A 9 -40.96 1.42 -5.48
C PHE A 9 -40.01 1.62 -4.28
N VAL A 10 -40.47 1.32 -3.07
CA VAL A 10 -39.64 1.42 -1.87
C VAL A 10 -38.47 0.47 -1.95
N ILE A 11 -38.66 -0.76 -2.35
CA ILE A 11 -37.62 -1.76 -2.50
C ILE A 11 -36.64 -1.32 -3.57
N LEU A 12 -37.11 -0.79 -4.69
CA LEU A 12 -36.25 -0.32 -5.78
C LEU A 12 -35.33 0.83 -5.31
N ILE A 13 -35.89 1.77 -4.54
CA ILE A 13 -35.10 2.88 -3.99
C ILE A 13 -33.99 2.36 -3.04
N PHE A 14 -34.31 1.40 -2.18
CA PHE A 14 -33.34 0.81 -1.29
C PHE A 14 -32.21 0.09 -2.06
N ILE A 15 -32.53 -0.64 -3.12
CA ILE A 15 -31.55 -1.31 -3.96
C ILE A 15 -30.60 -0.30 -4.59
N ILE A 16 -31.12 0.78 -5.16
CA ILE A 16 -30.33 1.84 -5.77
C ILE A 16 -29.42 2.50 -4.73
N PHE A 17 -29.95 2.76 -3.55
CA PHE A 17 -29.19 3.37 -2.44
C PHE A 17 -28.03 2.48 -1.99
N PHE A 18 -28.27 1.19 -1.82
CA PHE A 18 -27.22 0.24 -1.44
C PHE A 18 -26.13 0.11 -2.50
N LEU A 19 -26.51 0.07 -3.78
CA LEU A 19 -25.53 0.03 -4.87
C LEU A 19 -24.68 1.30 -4.91
N TYR A 20 -25.28 2.46 -4.66
CA TYR A 20 -24.57 3.73 -4.61
C TYR A 20 -23.55 3.76 -3.45
N LEU A 21 -23.98 3.35 -2.26
CA LEU A 21 -23.09 3.28 -1.10
C LEU A 21 -21.94 2.31 -1.33
N GLY A 22 -22.19 1.16 -1.93
CA GLY A 22 -21.15 0.18 -2.23
C GLY A 22 -20.06 0.74 -3.12
N LYS A 23 -20.42 1.53 -4.13
CA LYS A 23 -19.44 2.17 -5.01
C LYS A 23 -18.60 3.24 -4.31
N LYS A 24 -19.22 4.03 -3.45
CA LYS A 24 -18.49 5.07 -2.71
C LYS A 24 -17.55 4.51 -1.65
N VAL A 25 -17.92 3.42 -1.03
CA VAL A 25 -17.19 2.85 0.09
C VAL A 25 -16.05 1.95 -0.38
N SER A 26 -16.12 1.39 -1.59
CA SER A 26 -15.07 0.50 -2.11
C SER A 26 -13.70 1.19 -2.21
N GLY A 27 -13.65 2.48 -2.57
CA GLY A 27 -12.39 3.23 -2.61
C GLY A 27 -11.78 3.49 -1.23
N VAL A 28 -12.60 3.53 -0.17
CA VAL A 28 -12.14 3.74 1.20
C VAL A 28 -11.52 2.48 1.79
N PHE A 29 -11.99 1.31 1.37
CA PHE A 29 -11.52 0.03 1.87
C PHE A 29 -10.32 -0.54 1.12
N GLU A 30 -9.91 0.09 0.01
CA GLU A 30 -8.69 -0.32 -0.68
C GLU A 30 -7.47 0.04 0.18
N ASN A 31 -6.62 -0.93 0.41
CA ASN A 31 -5.43 -0.75 1.23
C ASN A 31 -4.29 -0.16 0.40
N PRO A 32 -3.40 0.63 1.02
CA PRO A 32 -2.15 0.99 0.36
C PRO A 32 -1.34 -0.26 0.08
N LEU A 33 -0.60 -0.25 -1.02
CA LEU A 33 0.16 -1.40 -1.48
C LEU A 33 1.61 -1.00 -1.71
N ILE A 34 2.52 -1.86 -1.28
CA ILE A 34 3.96 -1.72 -1.52
C ILE A 34 4.43 -2.97 -2.23
N GLU A 35 5.08 -2.79 -3.39
CA GLU A 35 5.70 -3.88 -4.13
C GLU A 35 7.17 -3.59 -4.28
N ILE A 36 8.02 -4.58 -4.00
CA ILE A 36 9.47 -4.41 -4.08
C ILE A 36 10.00 -5.19 -5.27
N TYR A 37 10.66 -4.47 -6.17
CA TYR A 37 11.27 -5.05 -7.36
C TYR A 37 12.71 -5.46 -7.11
N GLU A 38 13.45 -4.68 -6.33
CA GLU A 38 14.82 -4.95 -5.93
C GLU A 38 15.04 -4.50 -4.49
N PRO A 39 15.83 -5.23 -3.69
CA PRO A 39 16.49 -6.49 -4.06
C PRO A 39 15.53 -7.68 -4.03
N ARG A 40 15.66 -8.59 -4.97
CA ARG A 40 14.90 -9.85 -4.99
C ARG A 40 15.56 -10.91 -4.11
N GLU A 41 16.88 -10.78 -3.94
CA GLU A 41 17.66 -11.70 -3.14
C GLU A 41 17.64 -11.30 -1.67
N THR A 42 17.56 -12.27 -0.78
CA THR A 42 17.59 -12.04 0.65
C THR A 42 19.01 -12.01 1.20
N GLU A 43 20.01 -12.29 0.35
CA GLU A 43 21.41 -12.32 0.71
C GLU A 43 22.18 -11.35 -0.19
N ILE A 44 22.90 -10.41 0.43
CA ILE A 44 23.54 -9.30 -0.27
C ILE A 44 24.99 -9.16 0.18
N GLN A 45 25.86 -8.85 -0.77
CA GLN A 45 27.26 -8.57 -0.48
C GLN A 45 27.50 -7.08 -0.41
N ASN A 46 28.40 -6.66 0.47
CA ASN A 46 28.89 -5.29 0.63
C ASN A 46 27.96 -4.29 1.35
N GLY A 47 26.79 -4.70 1.80
CA GLY A 47 25.95 -3.87 2.67
C GLY A 47 25.34 -2.62 2.05
N GLU A 48 25.63 -2.31 0.79
CA GLU A 48 25.02 -1.18 0.08
C GLU A 48 24.00 -1.70 -0.92
N ILE A 49 22.78 -1.21 -0.79
CA ILE A 49 21.65 -1.74 -1.56
C ILE A 49 20.87 -0.58 -2.18
N LEU A 50 20.56 -0.70 -3.45
CA LEU A 50 19.58 0.15 -4.09
C LEU A 50 18.22 -0.56 -4.06
N ALA A 51 17.34 -0.10 -3.20
CA ALA A 51 15.99 -0.65 -3.12
C ALA A 51 15.11 0.05 -4.14
N LYS A 52 14.42 -0.73 -4.96
CA LYS A 52 13.49 -0.23 -5.97
C LYS A 52 12.14 -0.89 -5.80
N GLY A 53 11.09 -0.15 -5.97
CA GLY A 53 9.75 -0.69 -5.87
C GLY A 53 8.69 0.25 -6.37
N GLY A 54 7.46 -0.15 -6.14
CA GLY A 54 6.29 0.63 -6.50
C GLY A 54 5.30 0.69 -5.35
N VAL A 55 4.54 1.76 -5.30
CA VAL A 55 3.48 1.95 -4.33
C VAL A 55 2.19 2.32 -5.04
N GLU A 56 1.07 1.88 -4.49
CA GLU A 56 -0.26 2.23 -4.97
C GLU A 56 -1.11 2.72 -3.80
N ARG A 57 -1.89 3.74 -4.05
CA ARG A 57 -2.78 4.33 -3.04
C ARG A 57 -2.04 4.80 -1.79
N VAL A 58 -0.85 5.37 -2.00
CA VAL A 58 0.04 5.81 -0.93
C VAL A 58 0.27 7.32 -1.07
N SER A 59 0.13 8.05 0.04
CA SER A 59 0.44 9.48 0.08
C SER A 59 1.81 9.77 0.69
N SER A 60 2.33 8.87 1.53
CA SER A 60 3.68 9.00 2.08
C SER A 60 4.31 7.62 2.26
N LEU A 61 5.63 7.56 2.11
CA LEU A 61 6.41 6.34 2.25
C LEU A 61 7.64 6.58 3.11
N GLU A 62 7.92 5.67 4.02
CA GLU A 62 9.11 5.68 4.85
C GLU A 62 9.83 4.34 4.75
N ILE A 63 11.15 4.38 4.73
CA ILE A 63 11.99 3.17 4.84
C ILE A 63 12.88 3.35 6.05
N ASN A 64 12.75 2.45 7.01
CA ASN A 64 13.49 2.49 8.28
C ASN A 64 13.39 3.85 8.98
N GLY A 65 12.19 4.43 8.95
CA GLY A 65 11.91 5.72 9.57
C GLY A 65 12.30 6.94 8.77
N ARG A 66 12.90 6.77 7.59
CA ARG A 66 13.31 7.89 6.73
C ARG A 66 12.31 8.08 5.60
N PRO A 67 11.86 9.33 5.34
CA PRO A 67 10.96 9.60 4.23
C PRO A 67 11.59 9.27 2.88
N VAL A 68 10.81 8.68 1.99
CA VAL A 68 11.23 8.32 0.64
C VAL A 68 10.27 8.95 -0.35
N LEU A 69 10.81 9.61 -1.36
CA LEU A 69 10.02 10.20 -2.43
C LEU A 69 9.70 9.14 -3.50
N PHE A 70 8.54 9.25 -4.08
CA PHE A 70 8.13 8.38 -5.17
C PHE A 70 7.49 9.21 -6.28
N SER A 71 7.55 8.68 -7.51
CA SER A 71 7.03 9.37 -8.69
C SER A 71 5.50 9.36 -8.71
N LYS A 72 4.91 10.09 -9.66
CA LYS A 72 3.45 10.08 -9.86
C LYS A 72 2.93 8.70 -10.24
N GLN A 73 3.76 7.89 -10.88
CA GLN A 73 3.45 6.51 -11.20
C GLN A 73 3.59 5.57 -10.02
N GLY A 74 4.14 6.06 -8.90
CA GLY A 74 4.33 5.27 -7.70
C GLY A 74 5.68 4.56 -7.61
N ASP A 75 6.63 4.87 -8.47
CA ASP A 75 7.96 4.25 -8.44
C ASP A 75 8.87 4.96 -7.44
N PHE A 76 9.61 4.18 -6.65
CA PHE A 76 10.57 4.72 -5.70
C PHE A 76 11.91 4.02 -5.80
N GLU A 77 12.97 4.74 -5.41
CA GLU A 77 14.33 4.22 -5.27
C GLU A 77 14.93 4.76 -3.98
N ALA A 78 15.64 3.92 -3.25
CA ALA A 78 16.31 4.32 -2.03
C ALA A 78 17.65 3.59 -1.90
N ASN A 79 18.70 4.33 -1.59
CA ASN A 79 19.99 3.75 -1.26
C ASN A 79 20.03 3.45 0.23
N LEU A 80 20.30 2.20 0.57
CA LEU A 80 20.36 1.71 1.94
C LEU A 80 21.74 1.13 2.24
N ILE A 81 22.25 1.45 3.42
CA ILE A 81 23.55 0.96 3.89
C ILE A 81 23.31 0.16 5.15
N PHE A 82 23.78 -1.09 5.16
CA PHE A 82 23.62 -1.99 6.29
C PHE A 82 24.95 -2.55 6.75
N ALA A 83 25.05 -2.80 8.05
CA ALA A 83 26.18 -3.55 8.62
C ALA A 83 26.07 -5.03 8.23
N SER A 84 27.18 -5.76 8.30
CA SER A 84 27.16 -7.20 8.07
C SER A 84 26.29 -7.90 9.11
N GLY A 85 25.66 -9.00 8.70
CA GLY A 85 24.73 -9.77 9.53
C GLY A 85 23.30 -9.65 9.06
N LEU A 86 22.36 -9.96 9.94
CA LEU A 86 20.95 -9.86 9.63
C LEU A 86 20.47 -8.42 9.83
N ASN A 87 19.77 -7.92 8.83
CA ASN A 87 19.19 -6.58 8.84
C ASN A 87 17.72 -6.65 8.45
N MET A 88 16.93 -5.72 8.96
CA MET A 88 15.52 -5.62 8.60
C MET A 88 15.28 -4.33 7.84
N ILE A 89 14.58 -4.45 6.72
CA ILE A 89 14.04 -3.29 6.00
C ILE A 89 12.56 -3.18 6.37
N GLU A 90 12.19 -2.08 6.98
CA GLU A 90 10.80 -1.79 7.31
C GLU A 90 10.29 -0.68 6.40
N LEU A 91 9.31 -1.01 5.57
CA LEU A 91 8.65 -0.05 4.71
C LEU A 91 7.29 0.28 5.29
N LYS A 92 7.02 1.56 5.44
CA LYS A 92 5.78 2.05 6.03
C LYS A 92 5.12 3.00 5.05
N ALA A 93 3.94 2.66 4.60
CA ALA A 93 3.16 3.47 3.67
C ALA A 93 1.89 3.96 4.36
N ARG A 94 1.55 5.21 4.10
CA ARG A 94 0.32 5.82 4.62
C ARG A 94 -0.50 6.31 3.44
N ASP A 95 -1.80 6.01 3.44
CA ASP A 95 -2.70 6.50 2.42
C ASP A 95 -3.29 7.88 2.81
N LYS A 96 -4.10 8.44 1.92
CA LYS A 96 -4.74 9.76 2.14
C LYS A 96 -5.74 9.75 3.29
N HIS A 97 -6.19 8.58 3.71
CA HIS A 97 -7.14 8.42 4.82
C HIS A 97 -6.47 8.11 6.14
N GLY A 98 -5.13 8.06 6.17
CA GLY A 98 -4.36 7.75 7.37
C GLY A 98 -4.16 6.27 7.65
N LYS A 99 -4.57 5.38 6.75
CA LYS A 99 -4.28 3.96 6.89
C LYS A 99 -2.80 3.71 6.71
N ILE A 100 -2.25 2.86 7.56
CA ILE A 100 -0.83 2.51 7.52
C ILE A 100 -0.68 1.06 7.11
N TYR A 101 0.20 0.82 6.15
CA TYR A 101 0.61 -0.50 5.73
C TYR A 101 2.11 -0.64 5.96
N THR A 102 2.50 -1.70 6.65
CA THR A 102 3.90 -1.95 6.98
C THR A 102 4.33 -3.26 6.35
N LYS A 103 5.48 -3.23 5.66
CA LYS A 103 6.10 -4.42 5.08
C LYS A 103 7.51 -4.54 5.63
N LYS A 104 7.85 -5.72 6.14
CA LYS A 104 9.16 -6.00 6.72
C LYS A 104 9.87 -7.07 5.91
N ILE A 105 11.13 -6.83 5.60
CA ILE A 105 11.96 -7.76 4.84
C ILE A 105 13.26 -7.97 5.61
N MET A 106 13.62 -9.24 5.81
CA MET A 106 14.90 -9.60 6.41
C MET A 106 15.92 -9.82 5.32
N ILE A 107 17.10 -9.21 5.51
CA ILE A 107 18.21 -9.30 4.57
C ILE A 107 19.46 -9.72 5.33
N ALA A 108 20.18 -10.71 4.80
CA ALA A 108 21.49 -11.09 5.31
C ALA A 108 22.59 -10.39 4.49
N VAL A 109 23.44 -9.64 5.17
CA VAL A 109 24.56 -8.93 4.54
C VAL A 109 25.84 -9.68 4.85
N LYS A 110 26.56 -10.09 3.80
CA LYS A 110 27.87 -10.74 3.92
C LYS A 110 28.97 -9.78 3.48
N ASN A 111 30.05 -9.81 4.20
CA ASN A 111 31.27 -9.10 3.81
C ASN A 111 32.17 -9.99 2.94
#